data_32cde58e27b81e82bd5946ee1923cdf5
#
_entry.id   32cde58e27b81e82bd5946ee1923cdf5
#
_cell.length_a   1.000
_cell.length_b   1.000
_cell.length_c   1.000
_cell.angle_alpha   90.00
_cell.angle_beta   90.00
_cell.angle_gamma   90.00
#
_symmetry.space_group_name_H-M   'P 1'
#
loop_
_entity.id
_entity.type
_entity.pdbx_description
1 polymer ?
#
loop_
_entity_poly.entity_id
_entity_poly.type
_entity_poly.pdbx_seq_one_letter_code
_entity_poly.pdbx_strand_id
1 'polypeptide(L)'
;MPFNLFRSSEMYLIEAEANCHLTPSKEAEARQLLKELVHDSGRDPEYTCTKSGQELLDEIKFYRRIELWGEGFSWFDYKRRKDTIVRNTFQNGGNYMNNAAITIRPEDINNWMWTIPAKEYEYNNAIKRQ
;
A
#
# COMPACT_ATOMS: atom_id res chain seq x y z
N MET A 1 -15.15 21.36 8.21
CA MET A 1 -15.23 19.96 7.74
C MET A 1 -14.32 19.12 8.62
N PRO A 2 -14.81 18.11 9.36
CA PRO A 2 -13.93 17.26 10.14
C PRO A 2 -13.07 16.41 9.20
N PHE A 3 -11.77 16.41 9.42
CA PHE A 3 -10.86 15.49 8.74
C PHE A 3 -10.83 14.17 9.50
N ASN A 4 -11.16 13.07 8.82
CA ASN A 4 -10.91 11.74 9.36
C ASN A 4 -9.41 11.45 9.26
N LEU A 5 -8.71 11.52 10.39
CA LEU A 5 -7.28 11.19 10.47
C LEU A 5 -7.02 9.67 10.41
N PHE A 6 -7.98 8.89 10.90
CA PHE A 6 -7.91 7.43 10.93
C PHE A 6 -9.26 6.83 10.54
N ARG A 7 -9.20 5.72 9.79
CA ARG A 7 -10.38 4.96 9.39
C ARG A 7 -10.37 3.59 10.04
N SER A 8 -11.55 3.12 10.47
CA SER A 8 -11.69 1.76 11.02
C SER A 8 -11.26 0.68 10.03
N SER A 9 -11.55 0.86 8.73
CA SER A 9 -11.10 -0.07 7.69
C SER A 9 -9.57 -0.23 7.62
N GLU A 10 -8.81 0.82 7.94
CA GLU A 10 -7.36 0.71 8.03
C GLU A 10 -6.94 -0.20 9.18
N MET A 11 -7.59 -0.10 10.33
CA MET A 11 -7.28 -0.96 11.49
C MET A 11 -7.56 -2.44 11.19
N TYR A 12 -8.68 -2.76 10.55
CA TYR A 12 -8.99 -4.13 10.10
C TYR A 12 -7.89 -4.69 9.21
N LEU A 13 -7.41 -3.89 8.25
CA LEU A 13 -6.38 -4.32 7.30
C LEU A 13 -4.99 -4.44 7.93
N ILE A 14 -4.64 -3.56 8.89
CA ILE A 14 -3.40 -3.68 9.66
C ILE A 14 -3.43 -4.95 10.52
N GLU A 15 -4.53 -5.21 11.21
CA GLU A 15 -4.68 -6.41 12.05
C GLU A 15 -4.66 -7.69 11.20
N ALA A 16 -5.34 -7.70 10.05
CA ALA A 16 -5.33 -8.84 9.14
C ALA A 16 -3.90 -9.15 8.63
N GLU A 17 -3.16 -8.12 8.20
CA GLU A 17 -1.76 -8.30 7.77
C GLU A 17 -0.87 -8.77 8.93
N ALA A 18 -1.01 -8.18 10.11
CA ALA A 18 -0.24 -8.57 11.29
C ALA A 18 -0.49 -10.04 11.68
N ASN A 19 -1.74 -10.50 11.64
CA ASN A 19 -2.11 -11.89 11.95
C ASN A 19 -1.45 -12.90 10.99
N CYS A 20 -1.23 -12.52 9.72
CA CYS A 20 -0.51 -13.37 8.78
C CYS A 20 1.00 -13.47 9.10
N HIS A 21 1.58 -12.46 9.77
CA HIS A 21 3.01 -12.43 10.10
C HIS A 21 3.34 -12.99 11.48
N LEU A 22 2.34 -13.39 12.28
CA LEU A 22 2.58 -14.02 13.58
C LEU A 22 3.20 -15.40 13.44
N THR A 23 3.84 -15.88 14.51
CA THR A 23 4.36 -17.24 14.60
C THR A 23 3.83 -17.91 15.88
N PRO A 24 2.89 -18.86 15.78
CA PRO A 24 2.23 -19.35 14.56
C PRO A 24 1.30 -18.30 13.94
N SER A 25 1.12 -18.39 12.62
CA SER A 25 0.25 -17.45 11.90
C SER A 25 -1.22 -17.66 12.27
N LYS A 26 -1.97 -16.56 12.26
CA LYS A 26 -3.41 -16.52 12.55
C LYS A 26 -4.21 -16.17 11.29
N GLU A 27 -4.05 -16.96 10.25
CA GLU A 27 -4.69 -16.71 8.97
C GLU A 27 -6.23 -16.81 9.02
N ALA A 28 -6.77 -17.62 9.93
CA ALA A 28 -8.21 -17.71 10.10
C ALA A 28 -8.80 -16.39 10.60
N GLU A 29 -8.14 -15.76 11.56
CA GLU A 29 -8.50 -14.44 12.07
C GLU A 29 -8.34 -13.36 10.98
N ALA A 30 -7.27 -13.42 10.19
CA ALA A 30 -7.07 -12.51 9.08
C ALA A 30 -8.18 -12.61 8.02
N ARG A 31 -8.61 -13.82 7.66
CA ARG A 31 -9.75 -14.04 6.75
C ARG A 31 -11.07 -13.53 7.34
N GLN A 32 -11.26 -13.70 8.65
CA GLN A 32 -12.46 -13.20 9.32
C GLN A 32 -12.52 -11.67 9.26
N LEU A 33 -11.42 -10.98 9.53
CA LEU A 33 -11.32 -9.52 9.42
C LEU A 33 -11.61 -9.02 8.00
N LEU A 34 -11.10 -9.70 6.98
CA LEU A 34 -11.44 -9.37 5.59
C LEU A 34 -12.93 -9.61 5.29
N LYS A 35 -13.51 -10.69 5.80
CA LYS A 35 -14.93 -10.95 5.64
C LYS A 35 -15.78 -9.84 6.29
N GLU A 36 -15.46 -9.41 7.49
CA GLU A 36 -16.15 -8.33 8.17
C GLU A 36 -16.03 -7.00 7.37
N LEU A 37 -14.84 -6.73 6.85
CA LEU A 37 -14.61 -5.52 6.07
C LEU A 37 -15.33 -5.50 4.73
N VAL A 38 -15.41 -6.63 4.04
CA VAL A 38 -15.86 -6.71 2.65
C VAL A 38 -17.30 -7.20 2.54
N HIS A 39 -17.59 -8.38 3.11
CA HIS A 39 -18.91 -9.00 3.06
C HIS A 39 -19.89 -8.33 4.03
N ASP A 40 -19.57 -8.35 5.33
CA ASP A 40 -20.53 -7.96 6.38
C ASP A 40 -20.81 -6.45 6.38
N SER A 41 -19.89 -5.65 5.82
CA SER A 41 -20.12 -4.23 5.56
C SER A 41 -21.03 -3.94 4.35
N GLY A 42 -21.40 -4.96 3.58
CA GLY A 42 -22.25 -4.84 2.40
C GLY A 42 -21.53 -4.34 1.13
N ARG A 43 -20.19 -4.28 1.12
CA ARG A 43 -19.44 -3.87 -0.07
C ARG A 43 -19.49 -4.92 -1.18
N ASP A 44 -19.33 -6.19 -0.79
CA ASP A 44 -19.49 -7.35 -1.67
C ASP A 44 -20.15 -8.49 -0.89
N PRO A 45 -21.47 -8.64 -0.99
CA PRO A 45 -22.21 -9.71 -0.28
C PRO A 45 -21.84 -11.13 -0.70
N GLU A 46 -21.20 -11.31 -1.84
CA GLU A 46 -20.75 -12.61 -2.33
C GLU A 46 -19.30 -12.92 -1.95
N TYR A 47 -18.64 -12.00 -1.26
CA TYR A 47 -17.25 -12.18 -0.90
C TYR A 47 -17.00 -13.35 0.05
N THR A 48 -16.10 -14.23 -0.37
CA THR A 48 -15.57 -15.32 0.45
C THR A 48 -14.07 -15.41 0.32
N CYS A 49 -13.34 -15.40 1.43
CA CYS A 49 -11.89 -15.56 1.44
C CYS A 49 -11.50 -16.98 1.87
N THR A 50 -10.96 -17.75 0.91
CA THR A 50 -10.43 -19.11 1.16
C THR A 50 -8.91 -19.17 1.01
N LYS A 51 -8.27 -18.05 0.70
CA LYS A 51 -6.84 -17.94 0.45
C LYS A 51 -6.01 -18.12 1.71
N SER A 52 -4.74 -18.50 1.52
CA SER A 52 -3.76 -18.72 2.60
C SER A 52 -2.36 -18.29 2.16
N GLY A 53 -1.45 -18.16 3.11
CA GLY A 53 -0.05 -17.80 2.85
C GLY A 53 0.08 -16.51 2.06
N GLN A 54 0.91 -16.53 1.01
CA GLN A 54 1.18 -15.35 0.18
C GLN A 54 -0.07 -14.83 -0.55
N GLU A 55 -0.97 -15.73 -0.99
CA GLU A 55 -2.20 -15.31 -1.68
C GLU A 55 -3.14 -14.53 -0.77
N LEU A 56 -3.20 -14.87 0.52
CA LEU A 56 -3.96 -14.12 1.52
C LEU A 56 -3.34 -12.74 1.75
N LEU A 57 -2.02 -12.66 1.87
CA LEU A 57 -1.32 -11.37 1.99
C LEU A 57 -1.56 -10.47 0.77
N ASP A 58 -1.55 -11.03 -0.43
CA ASP A 58 -1.79 -10.27 -1.67
C ASP A 58 -3.25 -9.79 -1.75
N GLU A 59 -4.19 -10.54 -1.22
CA GLU A 59 -5.59 -10.12 -1.08
C GLU A 59 -5.76 -8.98 -0.08
N ILE A 60 -5.11 -9.06 1.07
CA ILE A 60 -5.08 -7.96 2.06
C ILE A 60 -4.50 -6.69 1.43
N LYS A 61 -3.40 -6.80 0.69
CA LYS A 61 -2.81 -5.67 -0.05
C LYS A 61 -3.77 -5.07 -1.07
N PHE A 62 -4.51 -5.93 -1.78
CA PHE A 62 -5.49 -5.50 -2.77
C PHE A 62 -6.60 -4.67 -2.13
N TYR A 63 -7.22 -5.19 -1.05
CA TYR A 63 -8.27 -4.45 -0.34
C TYR A 63 -7.74 -3.18 0.32
N ARG A 64 -6.51 -3.19 0.84
CA ARG A 64 -5.89 -1.98 1.39
C ARG A 64 -5.74 -0.87 0.34
N ARG A 65 -5.39 -1.22 -0.89
CA ARG A 65 -5.30 -0.24 -1.99
C ARG A 65 -6.66 0.33 -2.40
N ILE A 66 -7.71 -0.47 -2.35
CA ILE A 66 -9.07 -0.04 -2.67
C ILE A 66 -9.63 0.84 -1.55
N GLU A 67 -9.58 0.36 -0.32
CA GLU A 67 -10.15 1.05 0.84
C GLU A 67 -9.51 2.41 1.11
N LEU A 68 -8.20 2.49 0.95
CA LEU A 68 -7.41 3.69 1.22
C LEU A 68 -6.98 4.42 -0.07
N TRP A 69 -7.77 4.22 -1.13
CA TRP A 69 -7.49 4.86 -2.42
C TRP A 69 -7.52 6.39 -2.30
N GLY A 70 -6.47 7.04 -2.82
CA GLY A 70 -6.36 8.51 -2.81
C GLY A 70 -5.90 9.12 -1.48
N GLU A 71 -5.70 8.33 -0.42
CA GLU A 71 -5.29 8.79 0.91
C GLU A 71 -3.76 8.84 1.11
N GLY A 72 -2.97 8.51 0.08
CA GLY A 72 -1.51 8.60 0.12
C GLY A 72 -0.77 7.40 0.74
N PHE A 73 -1.49 6.41 1.28
CA PHE A 73 -0.89 5.26 1.96
C PHE A 73 -0.06 4.36 1.05
N SER A 74 -0.42 4.27 -0.22
CA SER A 74 0.22 3.33 -1.16
C SER A 74 1.73 3.50 -1.25
N TRP A 75 2.24 4.74 -1.23
CA TRP A 75 3.67 5.01 -1.25
C TRP A 75 4.41 4.40 -0.06
N PHE A 76 3.88 4.61 1.14
CA PHE A 76 4.46 4.08 2.37
C PHE A 76 4.36 2.55 2.43
N ASP A 77 3.26 2.00 1.94
CA ASP A 77 3.04 0.55 1.89
C ASP A 77 4.03 -0.14 0.94
N TYR A 78 4.24 0.39 -0.26
CA TYR A 78 5.26 -0.12 -1.19
C TYR A 78 6.66 -0.06 -0.58
N LYS A 79 7.00 1.07 0.05
CA LYS A 79 8.31 1.26 0.69
C LYS A 79 8.53 0.31 1.85
N ARG A 80 7.56 0.15 2.73
CA ARG A 80 7.60 -0.70 3.92
C ARG A 80 7.75 -2.18 3.55
N ARG A 81 7.03 -2.63 2.53
CA ARG A 81 7.05 -4.02 2.05
C ARG A 81 8.19 -4.31 1.09
N LYS A 82 8.90 -3.28 0.64
CA LYS A 82 9.91 -3.39 -0.44
C LYS A 82 9.32 -3.95 -1.73
N ASP A 83 8.09 -3.56 -2.05
CA ASP A 83 7.44 -3.95 -3.29
C ASP A 83 7.98 -3.13 -4.46
N THR A 84 8.03 -3.72 -5.65
CA THR A 84 8.35 -2.99 -6.88
C THR A 84 7.14 -2.23 -7.39
N ILE A 85 7.30 -0.95 -7.73
CA ILE A 85 6.28 -0.18 -8.43
C ILE A 85 6.49 -0.33 -9.93
N VAL A 86 5.48 -0.83 -10.64
CA VAL A 86 5.49 -0.95 -12.09
C VAL A 86 4.37 -0.09 -12.68
N ARG A 87 4.75 0.85 -13.56
CA ARG A 87 3.84 1.68 -14.34
C ARG A 87 4.03 1.33 -15.81
N ASN A 88 3.08 0.60 -16.38
CA ASN A 88 3.12 0.17 -17.76
C ASN A 88 2.42 1.18 -18.69
N THR A 89 2.92 1.27 -19.92
CA THR A 89 2.25 1.98 -21.01
C THR A 89 1.00 1.23 -21.47
N PHE A 90 0.14 1.89 -22.28
CA PHE A 90 -1.01 1.25 -22.90
C PHE A 90 -0.63 0.00 -23.72
N GLN A 91 0.48 0.05 -24.45
CA GLN A 91 0.98 -1.07 -25.23
C GLN A 91 1.36 -2.29 -24.39
N ASN A 92 1.72 -2.05 -23.13
CA ASN A 92 2.14 -3.09 -22.16
C ASN A 92 1.06 -3.38 -21.11
N GLY A 93 -0.20 -3.12 -21.42
CA GLY A 93 -1.34 -3.43 -20.54
C GLY A 93 -1.53 -2.46 -19.36
N GLY A 94 -0.90 -1.29 -19.39
CA GLY A 94 -1.08 -0.25 -18.38
C GLY A 94 -1.88 0.94 -18.91
N ASN A 95 -1.81 2.06 -18.22
CA ASN A 95 -2.51 3.30 -18.55
C ASN A 95 -1.62 4.56 -18.47
N TYR A 96 -0.30 4.38 -18.46
CA TYR A 96 0.65 5.48 -18.37
C TYR A 96 1.18 5.90 -19.75
N MET A 97 1.45 7.19 -19.90
CA MET A 97 2.20 7.71 -21.04
C MET A 97 3.66 7.23 -20.98
N ASN A 98 4.35 7.17 -22.11
CA ASN A 98 5.72 6.68 -22.19
C ASN A 98 6.69 7.39 -21.23
N ASN A 99 6.54 8.70 -21.04
CA ASN A 99 7.37 9.49 -20.12
C ASN A 99 7.06 9.28 -18.63
N ALA A 100 5.91 8.67 -18.32
CA ALA A 100 5.47 8.34 -16.96
C ALA A 100 5.54 6.84 -16.66
N ALA A 101 5.82 6.02 -17.66
CA ALA A 101 6.01 4.59 -17.53
C ALA A 101 7.40 4.32 -16.94
N ILE A 102 7.43 3.86 -15.68
CA ILE A 102 8.65 3.64 -14.91
C ILE A 102 8.49 2.40 -14.03
N THR A 103 9.60 1.72 -13.82
CA THR A 103 9.74 0.67 -12.80
C THR A 103 10.64 1.19 -11.69
N ILE A 104 10.16 1.20 -10.45
CA ILE A 104 10.93 1.56 -9.26
C ILE A 104 11.08 0.30 -8.43
N ARG A 105 12.32 -0.16 -8.27
CA ARG A 105 12.67 -1.34 -7.47
C ARG A 105 13.06 -0.96 -6.05
N PRO A 106 12.99 -1.87 -5.08
CA PRO A 106 13.40 -1.60 -3.70
C PRO A 106 14.82 -1.07 -3.55
N GLU A 107 15.74 -1.51 -4.42
CA GLU A 107 17.14 -1.10 -4.46
C GLU A 107 17.38 0.29 -5.06
N ASP A 108 16.40 0.87 -5.75
CA ASP A 108 16.49 2.19 -6.36
C ASP A 108 16.32 3.29 -5.31
N ILE A 109 17.23 3.35 -4.35
CA ILE A 109 17.12 4.17 -3.11
C ILE A 109 16.77 5.63 -3.41
N ASN A 110 17.36 6.22 -4.44
CA ASN A 110 17.13 7.63 -4.80
C ASN A 110 15.70 7.90 -5.22
N ASN A 111 14.99 6.91 -5.77
CA ASN A 111 13.60 7.04 -6.18
C ASN A 111 12.62 6.90 -5.01
N TRP A 112 13.08 6.39 -3.86
CA TRP A 112 12.28 6.20 -2.65
C TRP A 112 12.45 7.32 -1.62
N MET A 113 13.33 8.27 -1.88
CA MET A 113 13.56 9.42 -1.01
C MET A 113 12.92 10.68 -1.59
N TRP A 114 12.33 11.47 -0.72
CA TRP A 114 11.90 12.80 -1.08
C TRP A 114 13.13 13.70 -1.21
N THR A 115 13.24 14.40 -2.32
CA THR A 115 14.31 15.40 -2.49
C THR A 115 14.08 16.55 -1.52
N ILE A 116 15.16 17.02 -0.92
CA ILE A 116 15.12 18.22 -0.07
C ILE A 116 14.75 19.41 -0.95
N PRO A 117 13.74 20.22 -0.57
CA PRO A 117 13.35 21.40 -1.35
C PRO A 117 14.55 22.31 -1.61
N ALA A 118 14.66 22.85 -2.83
CA ALA A 118 15.78 23.69 -3.22
C ALA A 118 16.00 24.89 -2.28
N LYS A 119 14.92 25.45 -1.74
CA LYS A 119 14.97 26.55 -0.76
C LYS A 119 15.69 26.21 0.54
N GLU A 120 15.65 24.93 0.97
CA GLU A 120 16.38 24.52 2.18
C GLU A 120 17.89 24.64 2.02
N TYR A 121 18.40 24.47 0.79
CA TYR A 121 19.84 24.68 0.50
C TYR A 121 20.25 26.15 0.52
N GLU A 122 19.30 27.07 0.37
CA GLU A 122 19.57 28.51 0.36
C GLU A 122 19.67 29.07 1.79
N TYR A 123 18.91 28.50 2.73
CA TYR A 123 18.77 29.03 4.09
C TYR A 123 19.43 28.15 5.16
N ASN A 124 19.79 26.90 4.85
CA ASN A 124 20.37 25.96 5.79
C ASN A 124 21.76 25.49 5.35
N ASN A 125 22.80 26.14 5.88
CA ASN A 125 24.18 25.81 5.56
C ASN A 125 24.66 24.43 6.04
N ALA A 126 23.88 23.76 6.89
CA ALA A 126 24.19 22.41 7.38
C ALA A 126 23.81 21.32 6.34
N ILE A 127 22.99 21.68 5.33
CA ILE A 127 22.55 20.74 4.30
C ILE A 127 23.46 20.88 3.09
N LYS A 128 24.21 19.83 2.76
CA LYS A 128 25.02 19.79 1.53
C LYS A 128 24.14 19.29 0.36
N ARG A 129 24.30 19.92 -0.81
CA ARG A 129 23.72 19.40 -2.05
C ARG A 129 24.33 18.01 -2.34
N GLN A 130 23.46 17.04 -2.53
CA GLN A 130 23.84 15.71 -3.00
C GLN A 130 23.95 15.70 -4.52
#